data_e7549f66f82eaa4da4f04c42cd8f4260
#
_entry.id   e7549f66f82eaa4da4f04c42cd8f4260
#
_cell.length_a   1.000
_cell.length_b   1.000
_cell.length_c   1.000
_cell.angle_alpha   90.00
_cell.angle_beta   90.00
_cell.angle_gamma   90.00
#
_symmetry.space_group_name_H-M   'P 1'
#
loop_
_entity.id
_entity.type
_entity.pdbx_description
1 polymer ?
#
loop_
_entity_poly.entity_id
_entity_poly.type
_entity_poly.pdbx_seq_one_letter_code
_entity_poly.pdbx_strand_id
1 'polypeptide(L)'
;MANAPVNITITGAAGNIGYALLFRIASGALLGPDQRVNLRLLEIPPAVKAAEGTAMELFDSAFPTLGSVDIFDDAKAAFEGANIAFLVGSMPRKAGMERADLLSANGGIFGPQGEALNAGAAEDIKVLVVGNPANTNALIAASHAPDIPSSRFTAMTRLDHNRALAQLATKAGCHVTDIDKVTVWGNHSSTQYPDLTQATVKGSPITDILVDRAWVEN
;
A
#
# COMPACT_ATOMS: atom_id res chain seq x y z
N MET A 1 -22.24 21.01 5.13
CA MET A 1 -21.43 20.76 6.33
C MET A 1 -20.16 20.08 5.83
N ALA A 2 -18.97 20.48 6.31
CA ALA A 2 -17.72 19.79 5.96
C ALA A 2 -17.76 18.35 6.52
N ASN A 3 -17.33 17.38 5.74
CA ASN A 3 -17.21 16.00 6.21
C ASN A 3 -16.19 15.92 7.37
N ALA A 4 -16.42 15.00 8.31
CA ALA A 4 -15.44 14.74 9.35
C ALA A 4 -14.08 14.32 8.72
N PRO A 5 -12.94 14.72 9.30
CA PRO A 5 -11.65 14.29 8.81
C PRO A 5 -11.51 12.76 8.86
N VAL A 6 -10.83 12.20 7.86
CA VAL A 6 -10.49 10.77 7.81
C VAL A 6 -9.13 10.57 8.45
N ASN A 7 -9.05 9.70 9.45
CA ASN A 7 -7.80 9.35 10.12
C ASN A 7 -7.04 8.30 9.31
N ILE A 8 -5.81 8.63 8.90
CA ILE A 8 -4.97 7.77 8.06
C ILE A 8 -3.67 7.50 8.79
N THR A 9 -3.45 6.24 9.15
CA THR A 9 -2.22 5.80 9.80
C THR A 9 -1.26 5.21 8.78
N ILE A 10 0.00 5.64 8.82
CA ILE A 10 1.08 5.14 7.96
C ILE A 10 2.21 4.63 8.85
N THR A 11 2.58 3.35 8.73
CA THR A 11 3.74 2.77 9.41
C THR A 11 5.00 2.91 8.56
N GLY A 12 6.15 3.14 9.19
CA GLY A 12 7.37 3.44 8.45
C GLY A 12 7.27 4.77 7.70
N ALA A 13 6.62 5.74 8.32
CA ALA A 13 6.22 7.01 7.72
C ALA A 13 7.40 7.88 7.28
N ALA A 14 8.53 7.80 8.01
CA ALA A 14 9.76 8.52 7.67
C ALA A 14 10.64 7.80 6.62
N GLY A 15 10.25 6.59 6.20
CA GLY A 15 10.92 5.88 5.10
C GLY A 15 10.57 6.48 3.74
N ASN A 16 11.36 6.17 2.69
CA ASN A 16 11.18 6.75 1.35
C ASN A 16 9.77 6.57 0.79
N ILE A 17 9.14 5.41 0.99
CA ILE A 17 7.77 5.15 0.50
C ILE A 17 6.76 5.92 1.34
N GLY A 18 6.89 5.87 2.68
CA GLY A 18 6.02 6.63 3.59
C GLY A 18 6.05 8.12 3.29
N TYR A 19 7.25 8.70 3.20
CA TYR A 19 7.46 10.10 2.84
C TYR A 19 6.74 10.47 1.54
N ALA A 20 6.95 9.71 0.46
CA ALA A 20 6.32 9.99 -0.83
C ALA A 20 4.78 9.88 -0.80
N LEU A 21 4.23 8.96 0.03
CA LEU A 21 2.79 8.79 0.20
C LEU A 21 2.15 9.95 0.97
N LEU A 22 2.79 10.41 2.03
CA LEU A 22 2.25 11.44 2.94
C LEU A 22 1.85 12.71 2.18
N PHE A 23 2.72 13.25 1.35
CA PHE A 23 2.45 14.46 0.56
C PHE A 23 1.34 14.25 -0.47
N ARG A 24 1.27 13.08 -1.10
CA ARG A 24 0.19 12.76 -2.03
C ARG A 24 -1.17 12.61 -1.34
N ILE A 25 -1.18 12.03 -0.15
CA ILE A 25 -2.40 11.92 0.66
C ILE A 25 -2.84 13.31 1.12
N ALA A 26 -1.90 14.09 1.68
CA ALA A 26 -2.15 15.43 2.18
C ALA A 26 -2.62 16.40 1.09
N SER A 27 -2.19 16.22 -0.17
CA SER A 27 -2.66 17.03 -1.31
C SER A 27 -4.05 16.67 -1.82
N GLY A 28 -4.73 15.69 -1.22
CA GLY A 28 -6.06 15.24 -1.66
C GLY A 28 -6.05 14.19 -2.77
N ALA A 29 -4.89 13.67 -3.18
CA ALA A 29 -4.82 12.69 -4.27
C ALA A 29 -5.49 11.33 -3.93
N LEU A 30 -5.66 11.01 -2.64
CA LEU A 30 -6.29 9.76 -2.20
C LEU A 30 -7.82 9.86 -2.12
N LEU A 31 -8.35 10.90 -1.49
CA LEU A 31 -9.77 11.02 -1.14
C LEU A 31 -10.48 12.19 -1.84
N GLY A 32 -9.78 12.91 -2.68
CA GLY A 32 -10.31 14.11 -3.35
C GLY A 32 -10.00 15.41 -2.60
N PRO A 33 -10.20 16.55 -3.28
CA PRO A 33 -9.79 17.87 -2.78
C PRO A 33 -10.68 18.40 -1.64
N ASP A 34 -11.84 17.81 -1.43
CA ASP A 34 -12.82 18.29 -0.43
C ASP A 34 -12.79 17.48 0.86
N GLN A 35 -12.05 16.37 0.92
CA GLN A 35 -11.96 15.52 2.11
C GLN A 35 -10.71 15.87 2.92
N ARG A 36 -10.93 16.33 4.17
CA ARG A 36 -9.83 16.52 5.12
C ARG A 36 -9.31 15.18 5.65
N VAL A 37 -7.99 15.12 5.89
CA VAL A 37 -7.29 13.97 6.44
C VAL A 37 -6.49 14.37 7.67
N ASN A 38 -6.46 13.51 8.67
CA ASN A 38 -5.52 13.55 9.79
C ASN A 38 -4.48 12.45 9.54
N LEU A 39 -3.21 12.81 9.47
CA LEU A 39 -2.11 11.87 9.26
C LEU A 39 -1.56 11.42 10.60
N ARG A 40 -1.45 10.11 10.80
CA ARG A 40 -0.94 9.45 12.00
C ARG A 40 0.29 8.65 11.60
N LEU A 41 1.45 9.20 11.94
CA LEU A 41 2.76 8.68 11.55
C LEU A 41 3.27 7.71 12.60
N LEU A 42 3.28 6.40 12.31
CA LEU A 42 3.82 5.40 13.22
C LEU A 42 5.24 5.05 12.82
N GLU A 43 6.16 5.22 13.76
CA GLU A 43 7.58 4.93 13.60
C GLU A 43 8.15 4.17 14.78
N ILE A 44 9.28 3.51 14.55
CA ILE A 44 10.09 2.96 15.63
C ILE A 44 10.80 4.11 16.36
N PRO A 45 11.08 3.99 17.68
CA PRO A 45 11.67 5.07 18.47
C PRO A 45 12.90 5.76 17.84
N PRO A 46 13.86 5.04 17.21
CA PRO A 46 15.00 5.70 16.56
C PRO A 46 14.65 6.58 15.34
N ALA A 47 13.48 6.37 14.71
CA ALA A 47 13.06 7.09 13.53
C ALA A 47 12.05 8.23 13.81
N VAL A 48 11.58 8.38 15.05
CA VAL A 48 10.64 9.44 15.46
C VAL A 48 11.16 10.83 15.08
N LYS A 49 12.44 11.11 15.30
CA LYS A 49 13.03 12.41 14.92
C LYS A 49 12.98 12.69 13.41
N ALA A 50 13.10 11.66 12.61
CA ALA A 50 12.95 11.82 11.14
C ALA A 50 11.48 12.09 10.77
N ALA A 51 10.54 11.45 11.46
CA ALA A 51 9.11 11.72 11.28
C ALA A 51 8.73 13.15 11.69
N GLU A 52 9.36 13.72 12.73
CA GLU A 52 9.18 15.12 13.11
C GLU A 52 9.61 16.07 11.98
N GLY A 53 10.75 15.81 11.32
CA GLY A 53 11.17 16.55 10.14
C GLY A 53 10.16 16.48 9.00
N THR A 54 9.66 15.29 8.70
CA THR A 54 8.61 15.09 7.68
C THR A 54 7.31 15.83 8.04
N ALA A 55 6.91 15.83 9.31
CA ALA A 55 5.73 16.57 9.76
C ALA A 55 5.88 18.09 9.56
N MET A 56 7.05 18.65 9.85
CA MET A 56 7.34 20.07 9.59
C MET A 56 7.19 20.40 8.10
N GLU A 57 7.75 19.59 7.21
CA GLU A 57 7.63 19.79 5.75
C GLU A 57 6.17 19.67 5.26
N LEU A 58 5.36 18.78 5.86
CA LEU A 58 3.93 18.68 5.57
C LEU A 58 3.17 19.93 5.98
N PHE A 59 3.49 20.53 7.13
CA PHE A 59 2.91 21.80 7.55
C PHE A 59 3.33 22.96 6.66
N ASP A 60 4.61 23.00 6.27
CA ASP A 60 5.13 24.02 5.35
C ASP A 60 4.48 23.97 3.97
N SER A 61 4.02 22.78 3.56
CA SER A 61 3.29 22.60 2.29
C SER A 61 1.89 23.21 2.28
N ALA A 62 1.32 23.54 3.44
CA ALA A 62 0.04 24.22 3.63
C ALA A 62 -1.14 23.60 2.82
N PHE A 63 -1.21 22.29 2.71
CA PHE A 63 -2.27 21.59 1.97
C PHE A 63 -3.64 21.87 2.59
N PRO A 64 -4.65 22.32 1.83
CA PRO A 64 -5.98 22.65 2.35
C PRO A 64 -6.73 21.44 2.90
N THR A 65 -6.35 20.23 2.47
CA THR A 65 -6.93 18.96 2.92
C THR A 65 -6.24 18.39 4.15
N LEU A 66 -5.09 18.93 4.59
CA LEU A 66 -4.41 18.46 5.79
C LEU A 66 -5.07 19.05 7.05
N GLY A 67 -5.57 18.17 7.93
CA GLY A 67 -6.15 18.54 9.22
C GLY A 67 -5.13 18.56 10.34
N SER A 68 -4.48 17.43 10.60
CA SER A 68 -3.39 17.28 11.57
C SER A 68 -2.32 16.32 11.10
N VAL A 69 -1.15 16.38 11.74
CA VAL A 69 -0.07 15.40 11.65
C VAL A 69 0.36 15.05 13.06
N ASP A 70 0.14 13.81 13.47
CA ASP A 70 0.49 13.30 14.78
C ASP A 70 1.49 12.15 14.64
N ILE A 71 2.49 12.09 15.53
CA ILE A 71 3.58 11.10 15.48
C ILE A 71 3.44 10.15 16.66
N PHE A 72 3.63 8.85 16.40
CA PHE A 72 3.48 7.78 17.37
C PHE A 72 4.66 6.81 17.27
N ASP A 73 5.03 6.23 18.39
CA ASP A 73 5.93 5.08 18.53
C ASP A 73 5.22 3.86 19.16
N ASP A 74 3.95 4.02 19.47
CA ASP A 74 3.04 2.96 19.96
C ASP A 74 1.94 2.67 18.93
N ALA A 75 1.82 1.40 18.54
CA ALA A 75 0.87 0.97 17.52
C ALA A 75 -0.59 1.13 17.96
N LYS A 76 -0.92 0.90 19.23
CA LYS A 76 -2.29 1.03 19.73
C LYS A 76 -2.76 2.46 19.66
N ALA A 77 -1.92 3.39 20.11
CA ALA A 77 -2.21 4.82 20.01
C ALA A 77 -2.31 5.27 18.55
N ALA A 78 -1.43 4.78 17.68
CA ALA A 78 -1.42 5.15 16.25
C ALA A 78 -2.66 4.68 15.49
N PHE A 79 -3.20 3.50 15.80
CA PHE A 79 -4.36 2.93 15.10
C PHE A 79 -5.70 3.27 15.73
N GLU A 80 -5.74 3.91 16.89
CA GLU A 80 -7.00 4.31 17.53
C GLU A 80 -7.83 5.22 16.63
N GLY A 81 -9.04 4.79 16.28
CA GLY A 81 -9.95 5.52 15.39
C GLY A 81 -9.46 5.67 13.94
N ALA A 82 -8.47 4.89 13.49
CA ALA A 82 -8.00 4.93 12.12
C ALA A 82 -9.04 4.38 11.15
N ASN A 83 -9.34 5.11 10.08
CA ASN A 83 -10.22 4.69 8.99
C ASN A 83 -9.45 4.03 7.84
N ILE A 84 -8.17 4.42 7.65
CA ILE A 84 -7.29 3.84 6.64
C ILE A 84 -5.93 3.59 7.29
N ALA A 85 -5.35 2.41 7.03
CA ALA A 85 -4.01 2.07 7.47
C ALA A 85 -3.15 1.62 6.29
N PHE A 86 -1.98 2.26 6.13
CA PHE A 86 -0.93 1.83 5.22
C PHE A 86 0.19 1.18 6.02
N LEU A 87 0.31 -0.14 5.95
CA LEU A 87 1.37 -0.89 6.62
C LEU A 87 2.59 -0.98 5.70
N VAL A 88 3.42 0.06 5.74
CA VAL A 88 4.58 0.24 4.85
C VAL A 88 5.86 -0.27 5.49
N GLY A 89 6.05 0.01 6.79
CA GLY A 89 7.23 -0.40 7.53
C GLY A 89 7.38 -1.92 7.59
N SER A 90 8.54 -2.43 7.18
CA SER A 90 8.86 -3.85 7.22
C SER A 90 10.36 -4.06 7.36
N MET A 91 10.77 -5.26 7.81
CA MET A 91 12.18 -5.63 7.82
C MET A 91 12.64 -5.95 6.40
N PRO A 92 13.59 -5.17 5.84
CA PRO A 92 14.14 -5.47 4.51
C PRO A 92 14.98 -6.75 4.54
N ARG A 93 14.96 -7.51 3.44
CA ARG A 93 15.83 -8.67 3.28
C ARG A 93 17.29 -8.22 3.23
N LYS A 94 18.11 -8.78 4.11
CA LYS A 94 19.56 -8.57 4.11
C LYS A 94 20.26 -9.72 3.38
N ALA A 95 21.46 -9.47 2.88
CA ALA A 95 22.31 -10.51 2.28
C ALA A 95 22.54 -11.62 3.32
N GLY A 96 22.38 -12.89 2.90
CA GLY A 96 22.54 -14.06 3.78
C GLY A 96 21.33 -14.38 4.68
N MET A 97 20.24 -13.59 4.63
CA MET A 97 19.04 -13.88 5.42
C MET A 97 18.20 -14.96 4.72
N GLU A 98 17.88 -16.01 5.46
CA GLU A 98 16.98 -17.08 5.01
C GLU A 98 15.53 -16.56 4.93
N ARG A 99 14.72 -17.25 4.12
CA ARG A 99 13.29 -16.87 3.97
C ARG A 99 12.51 -17.00 5.29
N ALA A 100 12.84 -18.00 6.08
CA ALA A 100 12.22 -18.25 7.39
C ALA A 100 12.54 -17.13 8.39
N ASP A 101 13.77 -16.62 8.39
CA ASP A 101 14.20 -15.52 9.27
C ASP A 101 13.44 -14.23 8.93
N LEU A 102 13.32 -13.94 7.63
CA LEU A 102 12.56 -12.77 7.17
C LEU A 102 11.08 -12.87 7.55
N LEU A 103 10.50 -14.07 7.44
CA LEU A 103 9.11 -14.32 7.81
C LEU A 103 8.89 -14.13 9.31
N SER A 104 9.80 -14.68 10.13
CA SER A 104 9.75 -14.53 11.60
C SER A 104 9.88 -13.07 12.01
N ALA A 105 10.85 -12.33 11.44
CA ALA A 105 11.06 -10.92 11.74
C ALA A 105 9.84 -10.06 11.38
N ASN A 106 9.25 -10.29 10.22
CA ASN A 106 8.05 -9.57 9.80
C ASN A 106 6.80 -10.00 10.60
N GLY A 107 6.71 -11.27 11.01
CA GLY A 107 5.67 -11.73 11.93
C GLY A 107 5.65 -10.95 13.25
N GLY A 108 6.83 -10.64 13.78
CA GLY A 108 7.00 -9.78 14.97
C GLY A 108 6.59 -8.31 14.76
N ILE A 109 6.44 -7.86 13.53
CA ILE A 109 5.96 -6.50 13.20
C ILE A 109 4.46 -6.51 12.92
N PHE A 110 4.00 -7.36 11.99
CA PHE A 110 2.63 -7.32 11.47
C PHE A 110 1.60 -7.98 12.40
N GLY A 111 2.01 -8.93 13.26
CA GLY A 111 1.13 -9.49 14.29
C GLY A 111 0.67 -8.43 15.29
N PRO A 112 1.59 -7.76 16.03
CA PRO A 112 1.22 -6.68 16.95
C PRO A 112 0.46 -5.52 16.29
N GLN A 113 0.74 -5.19 15.00
CA GLN A 113 -0.03 -4.19 14.28
C GLN A 113 -1.46 -4.68 14.00
N GLY A 114 -1.65 -5.96 13.67
CA GLY A 114 -2.98 -6.57 13.54
C GLY A 114 -3.79 -6.51 14.84
N GLU A 115 -3.16 -6.85 15.97
CA GLU A 115 -3.78 -6.74 17.31
C GLU A 115 -4.17 -5.30 17.66
N ALA A 116 -3.31 -4.35 17.35
CA ALA A 116 -3.57 -2.92 17.59
C ALA A 116 -4.71 -2.38 16.71
N LEU A 117 -4.77 -2.79 15.44
CA LEU A 117 -5.89 -2.50 14.54
C LEU A 117 -7.20 -3.06 15.08
N ASN A 118 -7.19 -4.33 15.52
CA ASN A 118 -8.36 -5.00 16.07
C ASN A 118 -8.91 -4.30 17.32
N ALA A 119 -8.00 -3.78 18.15
CA ALA A 119 -8.36 -3.17 19.41
C ALA A 119 -8.92 -1.75 19.28
N GLY A 120 -8.51 -0.97 18.28
CA GLY A 120 -8.79 0.47 18.29
C GLY A 120 -9.17 1.10 16.95
N ALA A 121 -9.06 0.41 15.82
CA ALA A 121 -9.41 1.01 14.53
C ALA A 121 -10.91 1.33 14.41
N ALA A 122 -11.25 2.27 13.54
CA ALA A 122 -12.64 2.58 13.23
C ALA A 122 -13.36 1.39 12.57
N GLU A 123 -14.67 1.29 12.71
CA GLU A 123 -15.47 0.19 12.14
C GLU A 123 -15.34 0.08 10.62
N ASP A 124 -15.05 1.18 9.93
CA ASP A 124 -14.90 1.24 8.48
C ASP A 124 -13.44 1.08 8.01
N ILE A 125 -12.53 0.68 8.88
CA ILE A 125 -11.09 0.54 8.58
C ILE A 125 -10.83 -0.20 7.27
N LYS A 126 -9.89 0.31 6.49
CA LYS A 126 -9.31 -0.35 5.30
C LYS A 126 -7.81 -0.40 5.45
N VAL A 127 -7.25 -1.58 5.26
CA VAL A 127 -5.82 -1.83 5.47
C VAL A 127 -5.15 -2.21 4.15
N LEU A 128 -4.12 -1.46 3.77
CA LEU A 128 -3.25 -1.80 2.65
C LEU A 128 -1.86 -2.14 3.17
N VAL A 129 -1.45 -3.38 2.95
CA VAL A 129 -0.11 -3.85 3.30
C VAL A 129 0.83 -3.67 2.10
N VAL A 130 1.88 -2.89 2.32
CA VAL A 130 2.90 -2.54 1.32
C VAL A 130 4.23 -3.24 1.62
N GLY A 131 4.55 -3.41 2.91
CA GLY A 131 5.78 -4.05 3.37
C GLY A 131 5.90 -5.49 2.89
N ASN A 132 7.04 -5.84 2.26
CA ASN A 132 7.28 -7.18 1.71
C ASN A 132 7.74 -8.18 2.78
N PRO A 133 7.30 -9.46 2.65
CA PRO A 133 6.42 -10.06 1.62
C PRO A 133 4.94 -9.70 1.84
N ALA A 134 4.39 -8.84 0.98
CA ALA A 134 3.11 -8.15 1.20
C ALA A 134 1.91 -9.11 1.41
N ASN A 135 1.79 -10.17 0.60
CA ASN A 135 0.73 -11.15 0.75
C ASN A 135 0.77 -11.86 2.11
N THR A 136 1.97 -12.29 2.53
CA THR A 136 2.16 -12.98 3.81
C THR A 136 1.91 -12.05 4.98
N ASN A 137 2.44 -10.83 4.91
CA ASN A 137 2.27 -9.83 5.97
C ASN A 137 0.79 -9.40 6.11
N ALA A 138 0.05 -9.31 5.00
CA ALA A 138 -1.39 -9.05 5.02
C ALA A 138 -2.16 -10.19 5.71
N LEU A 139 -1.80 -11.45 5.44
CA LEU A 139 -2.40 -12.60 6.10
C LEU A 139 -2.08 -12.61 7.60
N ILE A 140 -0.84 -12.32 7.99
CA ILE A 140 -0.43 -12.24 9.40
C ILE A 140 -1.25 -11.14 10.11
N ALA A 141 -1.29 -9.93 9.58
CA ALA A 141 -2.05 -8.84 10.17
C ALA A 141 -3.55 -9.19 10.32
N ALA A 142 -4.16 -9.75 9.28
CA ALA A 142 -5.56 -10.16 9.30
C ALA A 142 -5.83 -11.27 10.32
N SER A 143 -4.92 -12.24 10.48
CA SER A 143 -5.08 -13.34 11.46
C SER A 143 -4.99 -12.88 12.92
N HIS A 144 -4.35 -11.72 13.17
CA HIS A 144 -4.28 -11.08 14.49
C HIS A 144 -5.38 -10.01 14.71
N ALA A 145 -6.29 -9.86 13.76
CA ALA A 145 -7.41 -8.92 13.84
C ALA A 145 -8.74 -9.64 13.57
N PRO A 146 -9.17 -10.58 14.44
CA PRO A 146 -10.32 -11.46 14.19
C PRO A 146 -11.67 -10.72 14.09
N ASP A 147 -11.80 -9.53 14.68
CA ASP A 147 -13.03 -8.75 14.66
C ASP A 147 -13.13 -7.87 13.38
N ILE A 148 -12.04 -7.71 12.63
CA ILE A 148 -12.04 -6.98 11.36
C ILE A 148 -12.23 -7.97 10.20
N PRO A 149 -13.25 -7.78 9.33
CA PRO A 149 -13.45 -8.65 8.18
C PRO A 149 -12.19 -8.76 7.31
N SER A 150 -11.80 -9.98 6.92
CA SER A 150 -10.58 -10.22 6.12
C SER A 150 -10.59 -9.46 4.77
N SER A 151 -11.77 -9.18 4.22
CA SER A 151 -11.95 -8.37 3.01
C SER A 151 -11.49 -6.91 3.15
N ARG A 152 -11.24 -6.45 4.39
CA ARG A 152 -10.70 -5.12 4.68
C ARG A 152 -9.17 -5.07 4.56
N PHE A 153 -8.51 -6.24 4.50
CA PHE A 153 -7.06 -6.34 4.32
C PHE A 153 -6.71 -6.62 2.87
N THR A 154 -5.82 -5.81 2.33
CA THR A 154 -5.32 -5.94 0.96
C THR A 154 -3.80 -5.88 0.94
N ALA A 155 -3.18 -6.62 0.02
CA ALA A 155 -1.74 -6.55 -0.24
C ALA A 155 -1.48 -5.78 -1.52
N MET A 156 -0.49 -4.90 -1.52
CA MET A 156 -0.17 -4.08 -2.69
C MET A 156 0.59 -4.87 -3.74
N THR A 157 -0.10 -5.23 -4.82
CA THR A 157 0.47 -5.85 -6.02
C THR A 157 0.26 -4.98 -7.28
N ARG A 158 -0.15 -3.73 -7.09
CA ARG A 158 -0.47 -2.81 -8.20
C ARG A 158 0.73 -2.52 -9.11
N LEU A 159 1.96 -2.56 -8.57
CA LEU A 159 3.16 -2.38 -9.37
C LEU A 159 3.35 -3.48 -10.42
N ASP A 160 2.99 -4.72 -10.09
CA ASP A 160 3.09 -5.85 -11.04
C ASP A 160 2.12 -5.64 -12.21
N HIS A 161 0.89 -5.24 -11.90
CA HIS A 161 -0.10 -4.87 -12.91
C HIS A 161 0.37 -3.71 -13.79
N ASN A 162 0.91 -2.63 -13.19
CA ASN A 162 1.40 -1.48 -13.93
C ASN A 162 2.61 -1.83 -14.81
N ARG A 163 3.50 -2.71 -14.35
CA ARG A 163 4.61 -3.21 -15.16
C ARG A 163 4.13 -4.03 -16.34
N ALA A 164 3.14 -4.90 -16.14
CA ALA A 164 2.53 -5.65 -17.22
C ALA A 164 1.93 -4.70 -18.27
N LEU A 165 1.15 -3.71 -17.86
CA LEU A 165 0.59 -2.68 -18.75
C LEU A 165 1.69 -1.94 -19.53
N ALA A 166 2.77 -1.51 -18.87
CA ALA A 166 3.85 -0.77 -19.50
C ALA A 166 4.59 -1.62 -20.56
N GLN A 167 4.86 -2.88 -20.26
CA GLN A 167 5.49 -3.80 -21.21
C GLN A 167 4.59 -4.12 -22.39
N LEU A 168 3.31 -4.36 -22.15
CA LEU A 168 2.31 -4.58 -23.20
C LEU A 168 2.17 -3.36 -24.11
N ALA A 169 2.09 -2.15 -23.54
CA ALA A 169 2.00 -0.91 -24.31
C ALA A 169 3.23 -0.73 -25.22
N THR A 170 4.42 -0.99 -24.70
CA THR A 170 5.66 -0.93 -25.49
C THR A 170 5.64 -1.94 -26.63
N LYS A 171 5.24 -3.19 -26.38
CA LYS A 171 5.18 -4.26 -27.38
C LYS A 171 4.10 -4.02 -28.44
N ALA A 172 2.96 -3.48 -28.03
CA ALA A 172 1.84 -3.15 -28.94
C ALA A 172 2.02 -1.82 -29.66
N GLY A 173 3.00 -1.00 -29.30
CA GLY A 173 3.23 0.33 -29.88
C GLY A 173 2.10 1.33 -29.57
N CYS A 174 1.52 1.27 -28.36
CA CYS A 174 0.41 2.11 -27.94
C CYS A 174 0.67 2.76 -26.57
N HIS A 175 -0.24 3.63 -26.11
CA HIS A 175 -0.15 4.19 -24.76
C HIS A 175 -0.77 3.23 -23.71
N VAL A 176 -0.31 3.29 -22.48
CA VAL A 176 -0.83 2.42 -21.38
C VAL A 176 -2.34 2.60 -21.14
N THR A 177 -2.88 3.79 -21.40
CA THR A 177 -4.32 4.08 -21.28
C THR A 177 -5.17 3.49 -22.40
N ASP A 178 -4.56 2.96 -23.45
CA ASP A 178 -5.23 2.29 -24.54
C ASP A 178 -5.51 0.81 -24.23
N ILE A 179 -4.93 0.30 -23.13
CA ILE A 179 -5.00 -1.11 -22.74
C ILE A 179 -5.96 -1.29 -21.56
N ASP A 180 -6.94 -2.17 -21.75
CA ASP A 180 -7.93 -2.51 -20.73
C ASP A 180 -7.96 -4.01 -20.44
N LYS A 181 -8.59 -4.38 -19.31
CA LYS A 181 -8.94 -5.76 -18.93
C LYS A 181 -7.75 -6.71 -18.76
N VAL A 182 -6.58 -6.20 -18.45
CA VAL A 182 -5.44 -7.03 -18.03
C VAL A 182 -5.66 -7.47 -16.60
N THR A 183 -5.47 -8.75 -16.31
CA THR A 183 -5.52 -9.31 -14.96
C THR A 183 -4.17 -9.96 -14.64
N VAL A 184 -3.67 -9.76 -13.42
CA VAL A 184 -2.48 -10.46 -12.93
C VAL A 184 -2.90 -11.40 -11.80
N TRP A 185 -2.71 -12.70 -12.00
CA TRP A 185 -3.03 -13.75 -11.04
C TRP A 185 -1.80 -14.14 -10.22
N GLY A 186 -2.04 -14.64 -9.02
CA GLY A 186 -1.02 -15.22 -8.14
C GLY A 186 -0.46 -14.25 -7.11
N ASN A 187 0.55 -14.73 -6.37
CA ASN A 187 1.23 -13.97 -5.33
C ASN A 187 2.24 -13.00 -5.94
N HIS A 188 2.62 -11.97 -5.17
CA HIS A 188 3.74 -11.08 -5.52
C HIS A 188 5.07 -11.85 -5.50
N SER A 189 5.33 -12.63 -6.55
CA SER A 189 6.50 -13.48 -6.73
C SER A 189 6.71 -13.80 -8.22
N SER A 190 7.77 -14.53 -8.55
CA SER A 190 8.03 -15.03 -9.92
C SER A 190 6.97 -16.00 -10.46
N THR A 191 5.99 -16.39 -9.65
CA THR A 191 4.88 -17.26 -10.07
C THR A 191 3.63 -16.49 -10.47
N GLN A 192 3.65 -15.17 -10.44
CA GLN A 192 2.54 -14.37 -10.93
C GLN A 192 2.39 -14.50 -12.45
N TYR A 193 1.14 -14.46 -12.91
CA TYR A 193 0.80 -14.66 -14.31
C TYR A 193 -0.09 -13.51 -14.83
N PRO A 194 0.41 -12.70 -15.78
CA PRO A 194 -0.40 -11.73 -16.50
C PRO A 194 -1.36 -12.44 -17.47
N ASP A 195 -2.65 -12.37 -17.20
CA ASP A 195 -3.69 -12.94 -18.04
C ASP A 195 -4.17 -11.91 -19.07
N LEU A 196 -3.96 -12.22 -20.33
CA LEU A 196 -4.31 -11.39 -21.47
C LEU A 196 -5.56 -11.87 -22.22
N THR A 197 -6.20 -12.94 -21.77
CA THR A 197 -7.32 -13.56 -22.50
C THR A 197 -8.50 -12.62 -22.75
N GLN A 198 -8.69 -11.64 -21.88
CA GLN A 198 -9.72 -10.61 -21.99
C GLN A 198 -9.15 -9.21 -22.30
N ALA A 199 -7.82 -9.11 -22.38
CA ALA A 199 -7.17 -7.82 -22.58
C ALA A 199 -7.45 -7.23 -23.95
N THR A 200 -7.65 -5.92 -24.01
CA THR A 200 -7.93 -5.19 -25.25
C THR A 200 -7.00 -3.99 -25.41
N VAL A 201 -6.72 -3.62 -26.66
CA VAL A 201 -6.08 -2.35 -27.04
C VAL A 201 -7.09 -1.56 -27.87
N LYS A 202 -7.55 -0.40 -27.36
CA LYS A 202 -8.58 0.42 -27.99
C LYS A 202 -9.84 -0.38 -28.38
N GLY A 203 -10.20 -1.36 -27.52
CA GLY A 203 -11.37 -2.21 -27.71
C GLY A 203 -11.16 -3.45 -28.60
N SER A 204 -10.03 -3.59 -29.28
CA SER A 204 -9.67 -4.80 -30.04
C SER A 204 -8.93 -5.80 -29.17
N PRO A 205 -9.15 -7.13 -29.33
CA PRO A 205 -8.43 -8.12 -28.54
C PRO A 205 -6.91 -7.95 -28.69
N ILE A 206 -6.19 -7.97 -27.56
CA ILE A 206 -4.73 -7.78 -27.58
C ILE A 206 -4.03 -8.94 -28.31
N THR A 207 -4.63 -10.13 -28.32
CA THR A 207 -4.13 -11.32 -28.99
C THR A 207 -4.06 -11.18 -30.52
N ASP A 208 -4.85 -10.27 -31.11
CA ASP A 208 -4.82 -9.99 -32.53
C ASP A 208 -3.63 -9.07 -32.91
N ILE A 209 -3.10 -8.36 -31.91
CA ILE A 209 -1.99 -7.42 -32.06
C ILE A 209 -0.67 -8.08 -31.64
N LEU A 210 -0.67 -8.81 -30.53
CA LEU A 210 0.49 -9.53 -29.98
C LEU A 210 0.42 -11.00 -30.38
N VAL A 211 0.99 -11.32 -31.54
CA VAL A 211 1.00 -12.69 -32.11
C VAL A 211 2.08 -13.57 -31.49
N ASP A 212 3.08 -12.98 -30.84
CA ASP A 212 4.23 -13.66 -30.23
C ASP A 212 3.89 -14.18 -28.83
N ARG A 213 3.31 -15.38 -28.76
CA ARG A 213 2.97 -16.03 -27.50
C ARG A 213 4.17 -16.31 -26.60
N ALA A 214 5.33 -16.62 -27.19
CA ALA A 214 6.54 -16.91 -26.41
C ALA A 214 7.02 -15.68 -25.63
N TRP A 215 6.78 -14.49 -26.13
CA TRP A 215 7.09 -13.26 -25.40
C TRP A 215 6.15 -13.03 -24.19
N VAL A 216 4.89 -13.45 -24.29
CA VAL A 216 3.92 -13.31 -23.20
C VAL A 216 4.21 -14.27 -22.05
N GLU A 217 4.77 -15.45 -22.38
CA GLU A 217 5.05 -16.54 -21.43
C GLU A 217 6.42 -16.40 -20.74
N ASN A 218 7.30 -15.48 -21.19
CA ASN A 218 8.60 -15.18 -20.62
C ASN A 218 8.63 -13.88 -19.81
#